data_e9ae2133b26ffd5867d44dcbe4bf8a1a
#
_entry.id   e9ae2133b26ffd5867d44dcbe4bf8a1a
#
_cell.length_a   1.000
_cell.length_b   1.000
_cell.length_c   1.000
_cell.angle_alpha   90.00
_cell.angle_beta   90.00
_cell.angle_gamma   90.00
#
_symmetry.space_group_name_H-M   'P 1'
#
loop_
_entity.id
_entity.type
_entity.pdbx_description
1 polymer ?
#
loop_
_entity_poly.entity_id
_entity_poly.type
_entity_poly.pdbx_seq_one_letter_code
_entity_poly.pdbx_strand_id
1 'polypeptide(L)'
;VNRRLLVIVGTLAGVSLLSVAALAANPALLIADYETTTVEVVDGETGASLATVEARVADGFRKQYVGLSATDELADDEGMLFVHDRSAERAYVMRGMSFGLDILFVAPNGTVTRIHEATPERRPYTRYTGTGRYVLEVPRGWSERHGVTPGDRLRFDRIAAATPASAATKPISPSQASTQA
;
A
#
# COMPACT_ATOMS: atom_id res chain seq x y z
N VAL A 1 46.41 21.84 10.53
CA VAL A 1 45.09 21.36 10.10
C VAL A 1 44.96 21.64 8.62
N ASN A 2 44.85 20.59 7.79
CA ASN A 2 44.94 20.68 6.33
C ASN A 2 43.69 21.38 5.76
N ARG A 3 43.89 22.57 5.21
CA ARG A 3 42.82 23.38 4.58
C ARG A 3 42.03 22.61 3.51
N ARG A 4 42.67 21.64 2.85
CA ARG A 4 42.04 20.76 1.85
C ARG A 4 41.04 19.78 2.48
N LEU A 5 41.30 19.32 3.70
CA LEU A 5 40.39 18.41 4.42
C LEU A 5 39.09 19.13 4.89
N LEU A 6 39.22 20.37 5.32
CA LEU A 6 38.08 21.20 5.71
C LEU A 6 37.17 21.53 4.53
N VAL A 7 37.69 21.73 3.33
CA VAL A 7 36.90 21.99 2.12
C VAL A 7 36.15 20.72 1.71
N ILE A 8 36.79 19.55 1.77
CA ILE A 8 36.14 18.27 1.39
C ILE A 8 35.02 17.92 2.36
N VAL A 9 35.20 18.09 3.66
CA VAL A 9 34.18 17.84 4.67
C VAL A 9 33.01 18.84 4.53
N GLY A 10 33.32 20.12 4.26
CA GLY A 10 32.30 21.14 4.04
C GLY A 10 31.46 20.89 2.78
N THR A 11 32.06 20.44 1.68
CA THR A 11 31.31 20.11 0.45
C THR A 11 30.45 18.85 0.60
N LEU A 12 30.90 17.82 1.27
CA LEU A 12 30.13 16.60 1.54
C LEU A 12 28.94 16.89 2.44
N ALA A 13 29.11 17.71 3.49
CA ALA A 13 28.00 18.12 4.37
C ALA A 13 26.99 19.01 3.64
N GLY A 14 27.43 19.91 2.78
CA GLY A 14 26.57 20.77 1.98
C GLY A 14 25.74 20.01 0.95
N VAL A 15 26.33 19.02 0.28
CA VAL A 15 25.62 18.15 -0.68
C VAL A 15 24.58 17.28 0.05
N SER A 16 24.89 16.76 1.23
CA SER A 16 23.92 15.97 2.04
C SER A 16 22.73 16.81 2.51
N LEU A 17 22.95 18.04 2.95
CA LEU A 17 21.89 18.96 3.38
C LEU A 17 21.00 19.40 2.22
N LEU A 18 21.58 19.70 1.05
CA LEU A 18 20.83 20.05 -0.16
C LEU A 18 20.01 18.86 -0.67
N SER A 19 20.53 17.63 -0.60
CA SER A 19 19.80 16.43 -1.01
C SER A 19 18.61 16.15 -0.09
N VAL A 20 18.74 16.33 1.22
CA VAL A 20 17.65 16.18 2.19
C VAL A 20 16.60 17.28 2.01
N ALA A 21 17.02 18.52 1.77
CA ALA A 21 16.11 19.64 1.52
C ALA A 21 15.34 19.46 0.19
N ALA A 22 16.01 18.96 -0.87
CA ALA A 22 15.36 18.68 -2.15
C ALA A 22 14.31 17.53 -2.02
N LEU A 23 14.61 16.50 -1.24
CA LEU A 23 13.68 15.40 -0.96
C LEU A 23 12.46 15.88 -0.15
N ALA A 24 12.66 16.79 0.79
CA ALA A 24 11.59 17.39 1.58
C ALA A 24 10.74 18.39 0.79
N ALA A 25 11.31 19.01 -0.24
CA ALA A 25 10.65 20.02 -1.07
C ALA A 25 9.94 19.43 -2.31
N ASN A 26 10.20 18.17 -2.65
CA ASN A 26 9.62 17.54 -3.84
C ASN A 26 8.99 16.18 -3.49
N PRO A 27 7.72 16.18 -3.02
CA PRO A 27 7.01 14.95 -2.69
C PRO A 27 6.88 14.00 -3.88
N ALA A 28 6.94 14.48 -5.11
CA ALA A 28 6.94 13.64 -6.32
C ALA A 28 8.12 12.64 -6.36
N LEU A 29 9.27 12.97 -5.75
CA LEU A 29 10.39 12.03 -5.63
C LEU A 29 10.11 10.86 -4.67
N LEU A 30 9.11 11.00 -3.80
CA LEU A 30 8.66 9.94 -2.90
C LEU A 30 7.63 9.01 -3.55
N ILE A 31 7.03 9.43 -4.68
CA ILE A 31 5.99 8.70 -5.41
C ILE A 31 6.57 7.86 -6.55
N ALA A 32 7.78 8.17 -7.03
CA ALA A 32 8.36 7.61 -8.25
C ALA A 32 8.62 6.08 -8.23
N ASP A 33 8.34 5.40 -7.11
CA ASP A 33 8.72 4.02 -6.88
C ASP A 33 7.52 3.10 -6.53
N TYR A 34 6.30 3.50 -6.92
CA TYR A 34 5.13 2.63 -6.75
C TYR A 34 4.96 1.73 -7.97
N GLU A 35 4.91 0.42 -7.73
CA GLU A 35 4.37 -0.52 -8.70
C GLU A 35 2.86 -0.28 -8.84
N THR A 36 2.30 -0.57 -10.00
CA THR A 36 0.85 -0.52 -10.25
C THR A 36 0.29 -1.92 -10.43
N THR A 37 -0.97 -2.08 -10.08
CA THR A 37 -1.74 -3.31 -10.32
C THR A 37 -3.16 -2.96 -10.68
N THR A 38 -3.75 -3.75 -11.56
CA THR A 38 -5.18 -3.66 -11.86
C THR A 38 -5.98 -4.37 -10.78
N VAL A 39 -6.90 -3.66 -10.15
CA VAL A 39 -7.84 -4.19 -9.17
C VAL A 39 -9.22 -4.24 -9.77
N GLU A 40 -9.75 -5.43 -10.01
CA GLU A 40 -11.15 -5.64 -10.36
C GLU A 40 -11.99 -5.74 -9.10
N VAL A 41 -13.10 -5.00 -9.04
CA VAL A 41 -14.11 -5.14 -7.99
C VAL A 41 -15.32 -5.87 -8.56
N VAL A 42 -15.73 -6.94 -7.90
CA VAL A 42 -16.85 -7.78 -8.32
C VAL A 42 -17.90 -7.87 -7.23
N ASP A 43 -19.14 -7.96 -7.63
CA ASP A 43 -20.27 -8.23 -6.75
C ASP A 43 -20.06 -9.55 -6.00
N GLY A 44 -20.26 -9.53 -4.68
CA GLY A 44 -19.95 -10.64 -3.80
C GLY A 44 -20.87 -11.85 -3.96
N GLU A 45 -22.08 -11.64 -4.47
CA GLU A 45 -23.12 -12.68 -4.63
C GLU A 45 -23.09 -13.25 -6.05
N THR A 46 -23.07 -12.39 -7.06
CA THR A 46 -23.18 -12.79 -8.47
C THR A 46 -21.83 -12.99 -9.14
N GLY A 47 -20.77 -12.36 -8.64
CA GLY A 47 -19.46 -12.32 -9.24
C GLY A 47 -19.35 -11.43 -10.47
N ALA A 48 -20.39 -10.64 -10.77
CA ALA A 48 -20.37 -9.67 -11.86
C ALA A 48 -19.33 -8.57 -11.60
N SER A 49 -18.66 -8.11 -12.64
CA SER A 49 -17.71 -7.00 -12.56
C SER A 49 -18.46 -5.69 -12.30
N LEU A 50 -18.08 -4.97 -11.26
CA LEU A 50 -18.63 -3.66 -10.89
C LEU A 50 -17.75 -2.52 -11.38
N ALA A 51 -16.43 -2.65 -11.18
CA ALA A 51 -15.46 -1.62 -11.54
C ALA A 51 -14.04 -2.18 -11.68
N THR A 52 -13.17 -1.40 -12.29
CA THR A 52 -11.72 -1.66 -12.37
C THR A 52 -10.96 -0.41 -11.97
N VAL A 53 -9.88 -0.58 -11.21
CA VAL A 53 -9.01 0.49 -10.70
C VAL A 53 -7.56 0.15 -10.99
N GLU A 54 -6.81 1.08 -11.57
CA GLU A 54 -5.35 1.04 -11.65
C GLU A 54 -4.78 1.57 -10.33
N ALA A 55 -4.37 0.67 -9.46
CA ALA A 55 -3.94 1.01 -8.11
C ALA A 55 -2.42 1.02 -7.99
N ARG A 56 -1.87 2.11 -7.43
CA ARG A 56 -0.49 2.16 -6.95
C ARG A 56 -0.34 1.29 -5.69
N VAL A 57 0.73 0.52 -5.60
CA VAL A 57 0.92 -0.45 -4.53
C VAL A 57 1.78 0.09 -3.41
N ALA A 58 1.20 0.15 -2.22
CA ALA A 58 1.88 0.53 -0.98
C ALA A 58 2.11 -0.71 -0.11
N ASP A 59 3.21 -1.44 -0.37
CA ASP A 59 3.59 -2.71 0.25
C ASP A 59 4.68 -2.60 1.32
N GLY A 60 5.19 -1.40 1.57
CA GLY A 60 6.23 -1.14 2.56
C GLY A 60 5.93 0.05 3.44
N PHE A 61 6.56 0.10 4.63
CA PHE A 61 6.33 1.15 5.64
C PHE A 61 6.42 2.58 5.08
N ARG A 62 7.43 2.87 4.24
CA ARG A 62 7.59 4.21 3.65
C ARG A 62 6.44 4.56 2.71
N LYS A 63 6.08 3.64 1.79
CA LYS A 63 4.98 3.80 0.85
C LYS A 63 3.66 3.98 1.59
N GLN A 64 3.40 3.17 2.61
CA GLN A 64 2.21 3.26 3.46
C GLN A 64 2.16 4.56 4.28
N TYR A 65 3.30 5.05 4.75
CA TYR A 65 3.36 6.31 5.51
C TYR A 65 3.08 7.53 4.64
N VAL A 66 3.57 7.57 3.40
CA VAL A 66 3.32 8.64 2.44
C VAL A 66 1.90 8.54 1.90
N GLY A 67 1.47 7.33 1.48
CA GLY A 67 0.16 7.09 0.90
C GLY A 67 -0.13 8.06 -0.23
N LEU A 68 -1.34 8.59 -0.28
CA LEU A 68 -1.79 9.58 -1.26
C LEU A 68 -1.51 11.04 -0.85
N SER A 69 -0.89 11.30 0.31
CA SER A 69 -0.64 12.67 0.79
C SER A 69 0.27 13.51 -0.10
N ALA A 70 0.97 12.88 -1.04
CA ALA A 70 1.82 13.54 -2.03
C ALA A 70 1.18 13.54 -3.44
N THR A 71 -0.12 13.24 -3.54
CA THR A 71 -0.91 13.23 -4.78
C THR A 71 -1.85 14.42 -4.76
N ASP A 72 -1.94 15.15 -5.86
CA ASP A 72 -2.80 16.34 -5.94
C ASP A 72 -4.26 15.95 -6.23
N GLU A 73 -4.47 14.91 -7.06
CA GLU A 73 -5.78 14.38 -7.44
C GLU A 73 -5.66 12.91 -7.87
N LEU A 74 -6.80 12.22 -7.93
CA LEU A 74 -6.96 10.87 -8.51
C LEU A 74 -8.05 10.92 -9.57
N ALA A 75 -7.81 10.27 -10.73
CA ALA A 75 -8.86 9.97 -11.69
C ALA A 75 -9.81 8.90 -11.13
N ASP A 76 -11.00 8.76 -11.74
CA ASP A 76 -12.03 7.82 -11.25
C ASP A 76 -11.60 6.34 -11.34
N ASP A 77 -10.69 6.04 -12.25
CA ASP A 77 -10.09 4.71 -12.44
C ASP A 77 -8.74 4.52 -11.75
N GLU A 78 -8.31 5.49 -10.92
CA GLU A 78 -7.05 5.43 -10.18
C GLU A 78 -7.29 5.21 -8.68
N GLY A 79 -6.28 4.59 -8.03
CA GLY A 79 -6.32 4.35 -6.60
C GLY A 79 -4.97 4.01 -5.99
N MET A 80 -5.00 3.68 -4.69
CA MET A 80 -3.85 3.11 -3.98
C MET A 80 -4.27 1.88 -3.21
N LEU A 81 -3.55 0.77 -3.44
CA LEU A 81 -3.72 -0.49 -2.73
C LEU A 81 -2.62 -0.66 -1.68
N PHE A 82 -3.00 -0.58 -0.42
CA PHE A 82 -2.13 -0.90 0.70
C PHE A 82 -2.13 -2.41 0.94
N VAL A 83 -0.95 -3.00 0.94
CA VAL A 83 -0.73 -4.42 1.18
C VAL A 83 -0.01 -4.60 2.52
N HIS A 84 -0.68 -5.23 3.48
CA HIS A 84 -0.11 -5.48 4.79
C HIS A 84 0.28 -6.95 4.96
N ASP A 85 1.24 -7.24 5.85
CA ASP A 85 1.73 -8.60 6.09
C ASP A 85 0.63 -9.53 6.62
N ARG A 86 -0.28 -8.98 7.42
CA ARG A 86 -1.37 -9.73 8.05
C ARG A 86 -2.65 -8.90 8.15
N SER A 87 -3.78 -9.59 8.29
CA SER A 87 -5.04 -8.96 8.67
C SER A 87 -4.96 -8.47 10.12
N ALA A 88 -5.34 -7.21 10.35
CA ALA A 88 -5.41 -6.60 11.67
C ALA A 88 -6.38 -5.42 11.64
N GLU A 89 -6.82 -4.96 12.81
CA GLU A 89 -7.47 -3.68 12.94
C GLU A 89 -6.48 -2.55 12.65
N ARG A 90 -6.89 -1.61 11.82
CA ARG A 90 -6.07 -0.48 11.36
C ARG A 90 -6.87 0.81 11.40
N ALA A 91 -6.15 1.92 11.47
CA ALA A 91 -6.76 3.25 11.39
C ALA A 91 -6.03 4.08 10.33
N TYR A 92 -6.80 4.66 9.44
CA TYR A 92 -6.36 5.61 8.43
C TYR A 92 -6.78 7.03 8.83
N VAL A 93 -6.08 8.03 8.35
CA VAL A 93 -6.33 9.44 8.63
C VAL A 93 -6.04 10.28 7.38
N MET A 94 -6.75 11.37 7.18
CA MET A 94 -6.62 12.27 6.03
C MET A 94 -5.50 13.31 6.19
N ARG A 95 -4.33 12.88 6.70
CA ARG A 95 -3.20 13.76 6.95
C ARG A 95 -2.59 14.26 5.63
N GLY A 96 -2.58 15.58 5.44
CA GLY A 96 -1.98 16.22 4.27
C GLY A 96 -2.75 15.99 2.96
N MET A 97 -3.98 15.49 3.04
CA MET A 97 -4.84 15.27 1.89
C MET A 97 -5.49 16.57 1.42
N SER A 98 -5.55 16.77 0.10
CA SER A 98 -6.24 17.89 -0.56
C SER A 98 -7.62 17.51 -1.12
N PHE A 99 -7.91 16.21 -1.27
CA PHE A 99 -9.17 15.67 -1.82
C PHE A 99 -9.70 14.54 -0.95
N GLY A 100 -11.00 14.22 -1.12
CA GLY A 100 -11.68 13.18 -0.37
C GLY A 100 -11.44 11.79 -0.95
N LEU A 101 -11.58 10.77 -0.10
CA LEU A 101 -11.38 9.36 -0.44
C LEU A 101 -12.51 8.49 0.06
N ASP A 102 -12.79 7.40 -0.66
CA ASP A 102 -13.39 6.20 -0.10
C ASP A 102 -12.25 5.27 0.34
N ILE A 103 -12.31 4.79 1.58
CA ILE A 103 -11.32 3.91 2.20
C ILE A 103 -11.99 2.55 2.41
N LEU A 104 -11.63 1.57 1.56
CA LEU A 104 -12.19 0.22 1.57
C LEU A 104 -11.27 -0.73 2.34
N PHE A 105 -11.71 -1.23 3.48
CA PHE A 105 -10.99 -2.29 4.21
C PHE A 105 -11.36 -3.66 3.63
N VAL A 106 -10.33 -4.49 3.41
CA VAL A 106 -10.47 -5.73 2.64
C VAL A 106 -9.80 -6.88 3.38
N ALA A 107 -10.55 -7.95 3.57
CA ALA A 107 -10.10 -9.18 4.20
C ALA A 107 -9.04 -9.91 3.35
N PRO A 108 -8.29 -10.90 3.91
CA PRO A 108 -7.29 -11.66 3.16
C PRO A 108 -7.83 -12.41 1.93
N ASN A 109 -9.12 -12.74 1.92
CA ASN A 109 -9.80 -13.40 0.80
C ASN A 109 -10.34 -12.43 -0.27
N GLY A 110 -10.04 -11.14 -0.13
CA GLY A 110 -10.49 -10.09 -1.04
C GLY A 110 -11.85 -9.48 -0.71
N THR A 111 -12.56 -9.95 0.32
CA THR A 111 -13.89 -9.42 0.66
C THR A 111 -13.77 -8.02 1.28
N VAL A 112 -14.54 -7.06 0.78
CA VAL A 112 -14.70 -5.72 1.36
C VAL A 112 -15.45 -5.86 2.69
N THR A 113 -14.80 -5.47 3.78
CA THR A 113 -15.37 -5.59 5.14
C THR A 113 -15.98 -4.28 5.63
N ARG A 114 -15.48 -3.17 5.14
CA ARG A 114 -15.94 -1.83 5.52
C ARG A 114 -15.54 -0.80 4.48
N ILE A 115 -16.38 0.22 4.32
CA ILE A 115 -16.09 1.39 3.49
C ILE A 115 -16.30 2.63 4.35
N HIS A 116 -15.41 3.59 4.25
CA HIS A 116 -15.56 4.92 4.84
C HIS A 116 -15.42 5.97 3.74
N GLU A 117 -16.32 6.93 3.74
CA GLU A 117 -16.12 8.19 3.02
C GLU A 117 -15.33 9.16 3.91
N ALA A 118 -14.16 9.57 3.45
CA ALA A 118 -13.25 10.44 4.17
C ALA A 118 -13.10 11.78 3.45
N THR A 119 -13.00 12.87 4.21
CA THR A 119 -12.80 14.22 3.68
C THR A 119 -11.52 14.84 4.20
N PRO A 120 -10.88 15.74 3.42
CA PRO A 120 -9.75 16.51 3.93
C PRO A 120 -10.08 17.23 5.22
N GLU A 121 -9.18 17.16 6.20
CA GLU A 121 -9.40 17.74 7.51
C GLU A 121 -8.09 18.27 8.13
N ARG A 122 -8.24 19.10 9.15
CA ARG A 122 -7.13 19.57 9.99
C ARG A 122 -7.14 18.83 11.32
N ARG A 123 -6.02 18.84 12.03
CA ARG A 123 -5.93 18.23 13.37
C ARG A 123 -6.98 18.80 14.34
N PRO A 124 -7.58 17.96 15.19
CA PRO A 124 -7.35 16.51 15.34
C PRO A 124 -7.96 15.72 14.20
N TYR A 125 -7.23 14.67 13.72
CA TYR A 125 -7.70 13.84 12.60
C TYR A 125 -8.70 12.77 13.05
N THR A 126 -9.75 12.59 12.27
CA THR A 126 -10.66 11.44 12.36
C THR A 126 -9.90 10.15 12.07
N ARG A 127 -10.19 9.12 12.84
CA ARG A 127 -9.61 7.79 12.64
C ARG A 127 -10.63 6.89 11.96
N TYR A 128 -10.41 6.61 10.69
CA TYR A 128 -11.19 5.68 9.89
C TYR A 128 -10.69 4.27 10.17
N THR A 129 -11.43 3.48 10.97
CA THR A 129 -10.98 2.16 11.44
C THR A 129 -11.69 1.02 10.75
N GLY A 130 -10.94 -0.07 10.51
CA GLY A 130 -11.48 -1.32 9.98
C GLY A 130 -10.47 -2.44 10.07
N THR A 131 -10.95 -3.67 9.88
CA THR A 131 -10.09 -4.87 9.89
C THR A 131 -9.87 -5.34 8.46
N GLY A 132 -8.59 -5.48 8.08
CA GLY A 132 -8.23 -5.95 6.75
C GLY A 132 -6.75 -6.32 6.64
N ARG A 133 -6.43 -7.09 5.61
CA ARG A 133 -5.06 -7.29 5.12
C ARG A 133 -4.73 -6.26 4.04
N TYR A 134 -5.75 -5.84 3.30
CA TYR A 134 -5.61 -4.85 2.26
C TYR A 134 -6.50 -3.65 2.57
N VAL A 135 -6.12 -2.50 2.05
CA VAL A 135 -6.96 -1.30 2.02
C VAL A 135 -6.85 -0.69 0.65
N LEU A 136 -7.99 -0.45 0.00
CA LEU A 136 -8.04 0.27 -1.27
C LEU A 136 -8.57 1.69 -1.00
N GLU A 137 -7.79 2.68 -1.40
CA GLU A 137 -8.19 4.09 -1.41
C GLU A 137 -8.49 4.52 -2.84
N VAL A 138 -9.67 5.08 -3.06
CA VAL A 138 -10.19 5.58 -4.35
C VAL A 138 -10.82 6.96 -4.16
N PRO A 139 -11.14 7.73 -5.22
CA PRO A 139 -11.80 9.03 -5.07
C PRO A 139 -13.11 8.93 -4.29
N ARG A 140 -13.39 9.92 -3.45
CA ARG A 140 -14.60 9.97 -2.63
C ARG A 140 -15.88 9.82 -3.46
N GLY A 141 -16.82 9.00 -2.96
CA GLY A 141 -18.09 8.66 -3.63
C GLY A 141 -17.93 7.66 -4.77
N TRP A 142 -16.72 7.12 -4.97
CA TRP A 142 -16.46 6.11 -5.99
C TRP A 142 -17.28 4.83 -5.72
N SER A 143 -17.32 4.40 -4.47
CA SER A 143 -18.06 3.19 -4.09
C SER A 143 -19.55 3.31 -4.41
N GLU A 144 -20.15 4.47 -4.13
CA GLU A 144 -21.55 4.74 -4.44
C GLU A 144 -21.82 4.73 -5.95
N ARG A 145 -20.95 5.42 -6.74
CA ARG A 145 -21.09 5.49 -8.20
C ARG A 145 -21.01 4.13 -8.89
N HIS A 146 -20.20 3.23 -8.34
CA HIS A 146 -19.98 1.88 -8.90
C HIS A 146 -20.81 0.79 -8.20
N GLY A 147 -21.65 1.15 -7.23
CA GLY A 147 -22.50 0.21 -6.50
C GLY A 147 -21.73 -0.75 -5.59
N VAL A 148 -20.51 -0.37 -5.18
CA VAL A 148 -19.64 -1.20 -4.35
C VAL A 148 -20.04 -1.10 -2.88
N THR A 149 -20.24 -2.25 -2.24
CA THR A 149 -20.72 -2.38 -0.86
C THR A 149 -19.86 -3.38 -0.05
N PRO A 150 -19.92 -3.34 1.29
CA PRO A 150 -19.37 -4.42 2.10
C PRO A 150 -19.99 -5.77 1.72
N GLY A 151 -19.14 -6.78 1.48
CA GLY A 151 -19.52 -8.09 0.94
C GLY A 151 -18.98 -8.34 -0.46
N ASP A 152 -18.78 -7.28 -1.25
CA ASP A 152 -18.14 -7.36 -2.56
C ASP A 152 -16.66 -7.79 -2.46
N ARG A 153 -16.05 -8.12 -3.60
CA ARG A 153 -14.70 -8.68 -3.60
C ARG A 153 -13.77 -7.96 -4.55
N LEU A 154 -12.57 -7.70 -4.06
CA LEU A 154 -11.44 -7.29 -4.87
C LEU A 154 -10.72 -8.52 -5.44
N ARG A 155 -10.42 -8.48 -6.73
CA ARG A 155 -9.56 -9.41 -7.44
C ARG A 155 -8.38 -8.63 -8.01
N PHE A 156 -7.18 -9.06 -7.72
CA PHE A 156 -5.95 -8.49 -8.27
C PHE A 156 -4.90 -9.59 -8.31
N ASP A 157 -3.97 -9.48 -9.25
CA ASP A 157 -2.83 -10.38 -9.31
C ASP A 157 -2.10 -10.28 -7.98
N ARG A 158 -1.88 -11.44 -7.36
CA ARG A 158 -1.23 -11.54 -6.06
C ARG A 158 0.14 -10.90 -6.19
N ILE A 159 0.24 -9.66 -5.75
CA ILE A 159 1.55 -9.10 -5.47
C ILE A 159 2.13 -10.06 -4.46
N ALA A 160 3.18 -10.76 -4.87
CA ALA A 160 3.91 -11.66 -4.00
C ALA A 160 4.40 -10.81 -2.84
N ALA A 161 3.57 -10.69 -1.79
CA ALA A 161 4.08 -10.32 -0.49
C ALA A 161 5.27 -11.24 -0.32
N ALA A 162 6.49 -10.68 -0.17
CA ALA A 162 7.71 -11.44 -0.03
C ALA A 162 7.42 -12.59 0.93
N THR A 163 7.18 -13.77 0.35
CA THR A 163 6.98 -14.98 1.12
C THR A 163 8.32 -15.18 1.80
N PRO A 164 8.40 -15.15 3.14
CA PRO A 164 9.61 -15.58 3.80
C PRO A 164 9.86 -16.97 3.24
N ALA A 165 11.02 -17.18 2.60
CA ALA A 165 11.39 -18.40 1.94
C ALA A 165 10.99 -19.56 2.83
N SER A 166 9.98 -20.33 2.39
CA SER A 166 9.57 -21.56 3.04
C SER A 166 10.83 -22.39 3.19
N ALA A 167 11.22 -22.66 4.43
CA ALA A 167 12.33 -23.51 4.74
C ALA A 167 12.16 -24.81 3.93
N ALA A 168 13.00 -24.96 2.92
CA ALA A 168 13.04 -26.16 2.10
C ALA A 168 13.27 -27.34 3.04
N THR A 169 12.24 -28.09 3.31
CA THR A 169 12.31 -29.37 4.01
C THR A 169 13.17 -30.28 3.14
N LYS A 170 14.42 -30.45 3.55
CA LYS A 170 15.36 -31.36 2.93
C LYS A 170 14.72 -32.77 2.95
N PRO A 171 14.55 -33.44 1.79
CA PRO A 171 14.01 -34.77 1.80
C PRO A 171 14.97 -35.69 2.57
N ILE A 172 14.41 -36.35 3.60
CA ILE A 172 15.13 -37.41 4.35
C ILE A 172 15.28 -38.60 3.40
N SER A 173 16.52 -38.87 3.00
CA SER A 173 16.87 -40.05 2.23
C SER A 173 16.63 -41.30 3.07
N PRO A 174 15.88 -42.32 2.60
CA PRO A 174 15.75 -43.56 3.36
C PRO A 174 17.09 -44.32 3.33
N SER A 175 17.68 -44.47 4.51
CA SER A 175 18.84 -45.30 4.75
C SER A 175 18.53 -46.74 4.37
N GLN A 176 19.34 -47.33 3.51
CA GLN A 176 19.29 -48.72 3.09
C GLN A 176 19.55 -49.61 4.29
N ALA A 177 18.57 -50.44 4.65
CA ALA A 177 18.76 -51.56 5.56
C ALA A 177 19.55 -52.63 4.82
N SER A 178 20.79 -52.87 5.24
CA SER A 178 21.60 -54.02 4.82
C SER A 178 21.07 -55.28 5.49
N THR A 179 20.59 -56.16 4.67
CA THR A 179 20.38 -57.58 5.03
C THR A 179 21.75 -58.25 5.14
N GLN A 180 22.04 -58.86 6.28
CA GLN A 180 23.00 -59.95 6.38
C GLN A 180 22.30 -61.17 6.98
N ALA A 181 22.54 -62.27 6.28
CA ALA A 181 22.08 -63.63 6.52
C ALA A 181 22.60 -64.20 7.82
#